data_4c77ea677fd24fbb95955f95eb808e4d
#
_entry.id   4c77ea677fd24fbb95955f95eb808e4d
#
_cell.length_a   1.000
_cell.length_b   1.000
_cell.length_c   1.000
_cell.angle_alpha   90.00
_cell.angle_beta   90.00
_cell.angle_gamma   90.00
#
_symmetry.space_group_name_H-M   'P 1'
#
loop_
_entity.id
_entity.type
_entity.pdbx_description
1 polymer ?
#
loop_
_entity_poly.entity_id
_entity_poly.type
_entity_poly.pdbx_seq_one_letter_code
_entity_poly.pdbx_strand_id
1 'polypeptide(L)'
;MSKRKTKHSKKTVRKQAGKKITVSEKGMKEDILVHKIIETPTEMPTKTLANIPAETTTETTAETTAETPAETKASDTKKPTTGEETEEEKRKKVDAILKLEKELVKDRKKMKRKNKKEKTHIPLWTKIVIVVLSLIIVAMISVAIFGYMLLSHTANVFKGNPMDILIGTELARDENNLTNILIFGTSEDAEGHDGGLLTDSILVASVDQEKKTSKIFSIPRDLWVNYTVPGGETMNCVVGTQGKINATYMCALNEYRNNKDQASRYFAKKISEITGLNLQYYISLDWSALRTVVDELGGIDVDVYADDDAGIHDTCQHLDLAKGMNYGLNGSMALKLARARNAGCDEGGDFGLSRSNFDREINQQRIFNAIKNKAFSIGVLGKPTKVIRLIDSLGNNVKTNITMAEVRTLIDIATNLNGEVESISTVEQFGVGRIGIQSVVLPRGASTYIESSMFSYGEFQRYLRNKLIKFE
;
A
#
# COMPACT_ATOMS: atom_id res chain seq x y z
N MET A 1 73.67 -42.92 -0.98
CA MET A 1 74.66 -42.24 -0.12
C MET A 1 74.27 -40.82 -0.07
N SER A 2 73.91 -40.16 0.97
CA SER A 2 74.35 -39.97 2.32
C SER A 2 73.16 -39.42 3.14
N LYS A 3 72.98 -39.97 4.33
CA LYS A 3 72.05 -39.46 5.36
C LYS A 3 72.60 -38.20 5.97
N ARG A 4 71.74 -37.18 6.22
CA ARG A 4 71.99 -36.18 7.29
C ARG A 4 70.71 -35.95 8.11
N LYS A 5 70.82 -36.32 9.38
CA LYS A 5 69.91 -35.99 10.51
C LYS A 5 70.06 -34.55 10.88
N THR A 6 68.95 -33.85 11.22
CA THR A 6 69.02 -32.65 12.01
C THR A 6 67.93 -32.62 13.09
N LYS A 7 68.40 -32.32 14.22
CA LYS A 7 67.96 -32.28 15.62
C LYS A 7 66.71 -31.43 15.89
N HIS A 8 65.86 -32.00 16.78
CA HIS A 8 64.89 -31.24 17.60
C HIS A 8 65.58 -30.18 18.48
N SER A 9 64.99 -28.96 18.50
CA SER A 9 65.25 -27.99 19.55
C SER A 9 63.90 -27.64 20.20
N LYS A 10 63.74 -28.10 21.44
CA LYS A 10 62.67 -27.64 22.37
C LYS A 10 63.02 -26.22 22.83
N LYS A 11 62.11 -25.29 22.68
CA LYS A 11 62.21 -23.97 23.33
C LYS A 11 61.05 -23.79 24.32
N THR A 12 61.48 -23.59 25.54
CA THR A 12 60.78 -23.42 26.83
C THR A 12 59.87 -22.23 26.83
N VAL A 13 58.62 -22.47 27.27
CA VAL A 13 57.64 -21.43 27.60
C VAL A 13 58.04 -20.78 28.94
N ARG A 14 58.24 -19.49 28.92
CA ARG A 14 58.39 -18.67 30.16
C ARG A 14 57.08 -17.92 30.39
N LYS A 15 56.37 -18.30 31.47
CA LYS A 15 55.27 -17.54 32.07
C LYS A 15 55.82 -16.19 32.58
N GLN A 16 55.16 -15.09 32.19
CA GLN A 16 55.26 -13.83 32.94
C GLN A 16 53.88 -13.48 33.50
N ALA A 17 53.96 -13.17 34.79
CA ALA A 17 52.82 -12.90 35.66
C ALA A 17 52.28 -11.47 35.51
N GLY A 18 51.01 -11.34 35.70
CA GLY A 18 50.22 -10.32 36.40
C GLY A 18 50.59 -8.85 36.21
N LYS A 19 49.70 -8.14 35.51
CA LYS A 19 49.45 -6.74 35.81
C LYS A 19 47.93 -6.56 35.99
N LYS A 20 47.54 -6.37 37.25
CA LYS A 20 46.23 -5.88 37.65
C LYS A 20 46.07 -4.45 37.13
N ILE A 21 45.08 -4.25 36.28
CA ILE A 21 44.62 -2.89 35.93
C ILE A 21 43.50 -2.56 36.89
N THR A 22 43.77 -1.64 37.81
CA THR A 22 42.76 -0.97 38.64
C THR A 22 42.04 0.05 37.77
N VAL A 23 40.77 -0.21 37.45
CA VAL A 23 39.90 0.77 36.80
C VAL A 23 39.34 1.67 37.92
N SER A 24 39.58 2.97 37.77
CA SER A 24 39.11 4.01 38.68
C SER A 24 37.61 4.22 38.54
N GLU A 25 36.90 4.18 39.66
CA GLU A 25 35.44 4.37 39.81
C GLU A 25 34.88 5.77 39.47
N LYS A 26 35.54 6.55 38.62
CA LYS A 26 35.14 7.94 38.36
C LYS A 26 34.42 8.17 37.05
N GLY A 27 34.19 7.13 36.21
CA GLY A 27 33.52 7.22 34.93
C GLY A 27 32.05 6.75 34.92
N MET A 28 31.50 6.33 36.07
CA MET A 28 30.20 5.60 36.09
C MET A 28 29.04 6.38 36.73
N LYS A 29 29.13 7.70 36.79
CA LYS A 29 28.06 8.54 37.40
C LYS A 29 27.34 9.49 36.44
N GLU A 30 27.73 9.58 35.16
CA GLU A 30 27.03 10.44 34.21
C GLU A 30 25.96 9.70 33.34
N ASP A 31 26.03 8.37 33.22
CA ASP A 31 25.06 7.61 32.40
C ASP A 31 23.73 7.24 33.12
N ILE A 32 23.58 7.61 34.41
CA ILE A 32 22.35 7.30 35.17
C ILE A 32 21.36 8.48 35.24
N LEU A 33 21.72 9.64 34.70
CA LEU A 33 20.88 10.84 34.79
C LEU A 33 19.92 11.01 33.59
N VAL A 34 20.01 10.19 32.57
CA VAL A 34 19.13 10.29 31.37
C VAL A 34 17.89 9.37 31.47
N HIS A 35 17.83 8.45 32.44
CA HIS A 35 16.75 7.46 32.56
C HIS A 35 15.71 7.77 33.64
N LYS A 36 15.65 8.99 34.18
CA LYS A 36 14.74 9.32 35.29
C LYS A 36 13.85 10.56 35.09
N ILE A 37 13.53 10.92 33.85
CA ILE A 37 12.62 12.03 33.51
C ILE A 37 11.41 11.58 32.68
N ILE A 38 11.00 10.33 32.80
CA ILE A 38 9.73 9.87 32.21
C ILE A 38 8.99 9.03 33.26
N GLU A 39 8.44 9.70 34.28
CA GLU A 39 7.31 9.19 35.06
C GLU A 39 6.86 10.26 36.04
N THR A 40 5.90 11.11 35.61
CA THR A 40 4.85 11.63 36.50
C THR A 40 3.72 12.20 35.62
N PRO A 41 2.48 11.74 35.77
CA PRO A 41 1.33 12.35 35.14
C PRO A 41 0.88 13.54 35.99
N THR A 42 0.90 14.74 35.41
CA THR A 42 0.33 15.93 36.05
C THR A 42 -1.14 16.06 35.61
N GLU A 43 -2.00 16.03 36.59
CA GLU A 43 -3.44 16.31 36.52
C GLU A 43 -3.72 17.69 35.90
N MET A 44 -4.64 17.76 34.96
CA MET A 44 -5.19 19.02 34.45
C MET A 44 -6.37 19.47 35.31
N PRO A 45 -6.46 20.77 35.63
CA PRO A 45 -7.61 21.32 36.34
C PRO A 45 -8.76 21.59 35.35
N THR A 46 -9.93 21.06 35.67
CA THR A 46 -11.23 21.37 35.11
C THR A 46 -11.53 22.85 35.24
N LYS A 47 -11.75 23.55 34.13
CA LYS A 47 -12.40 24.87 34.09
C LYS A 47 -13.69 24.78 33.27
N THR A 48 -14.75 25.17 33.98
CA THR A 48 -16.14 25.38 33.64
C THR A 48 -16.34 26.16 32.33
N LEU A 49 -17.15 25.58 31.42
CA LEU A 49 -17.66 26.26 30.22
C LEU A 49 -18.98 26.99 30.56
N ALA A 50 -19.02 28.28 30.32
CA ALA A 50 -20.24 29.07 30.29
C ALA A 50 -20.57 29.42 28.83
N ASN A 51 -21.84 29.13 28.46
CA ASN A 51 -22.71 29.74 27.45
C ASN A 51 -22.16 30.35 26.15
N ILE A 52 -22.53 29.70 25.02
CA ILE A 52 -22.69 30.33 23.71
C ILE A 52 -24.05 29.89 23.12
N PRO A 53 -24.86 30.79 22.54
CA PRO A 53 -26.25 30.52 22.12
C PRO A 53 -26.32 29.79 20.76
N ALA A 54 -27.37 28.98 20.61
CA ALA A 54 -27.72 28.25 19.41
C ALA A 54 -28.16 29.18 18.27
N GLU A 55 -27.59 29.07 17.11
CA GLU A 55 -28.10 29.58 15.85
C GLU A 55 -28.96 28.51 15.16
N THR A 56 -30.13 28.99 14.75
CA THR A 56 -31.26 28.31 14.15
C THR A 56 -30.95 27.93 12.70
N THR A 57 -30.96 26.65 12.38
CA THR A 57 -31.02 26.15 10.99
C THR A 57 -32.47 25.97 10.57
N THR A 58 -32.87 26.72 9.58
CA THR A 58 -34.19 26.67 8.89
C THR A 58 -34.23 25.42 7.99
N GLU A 59 -35.12 24.50 8.30
CA GLU A 59 -35.57 23.47 7.40
C GLU A 59 -36.60 24.02 6.42
N THR A 60 -36.39 23.85 5.14
CA THR A 60 -37.34 24.14 4.07
C THR A 60 -38.16 22.88 3.79
N THR A 61 -39.40 22.87 4.28
CA THR A 61 -40.41 21.86 3.91
C THR A 61 -41.23 22.39 2.72
N ALA A 62 -41.34 21.55 1.70
CA ALA A 62 -42.16 21.77 0.52
C ALA A 62 -43.66 21.60 0.87
N GLU A 63 -44.44 22.65 0.64
CA GLU A 63 -45.89 22.65 0.73
C GLU A 63 -46.51 21.93 -0.47
N THR A 64 -47.43 21.03 -0.19
CA THR A 64 -48.41 20.52 -1.17
C THR A 64 -49.75 21.20 -0.87
N THR A 65 -50.18 22.02 -1.78
CA THR A 65 -51.46 22.75 -1.77
C THR A 65 -52.64 21.76 -1.91
N ALA A 66 -53.54 21.84 -0.94
CA ALA A 66 -54.92 21.32 -1.09
C ALA A 66 -55.87 22.51 -0.94
N GLU A 67 -56.66 22.74 -2.00
CA GLU A 67 -57.65 23.80 -2.08
C GLU A 67 -58.88 23.50 -1.20
N THR A 68 -59.30 24.50 -0.46
CA THR A 68 -60.57 24.56 0.27
C THR A 68 -61.52 25.51 -0.50
N PRO A 69 -62.78 25.14 -0.76
CA PRO A 69 -63.75 26.10 -1.30
C PRO A 69 -64.47 26.86 -0.18
N ALA A 70 -64.77 28.09 -0.50
CA ALA A 70 -65.25 29.19 0.26
C ALA A 70 -66.64 29.02 0.93
N GLU A 71 -66.81 29.73 2.05
CA GLU A 71 -68.05 30.10 2.70
C GLU A 71 -68.94 30.93 1.78
N THR A 72 -70.26 30.61 1.78
CA THR A 72 -71.31 31.53 1.35
C THR A 72 -72.38 31.70 2.41
N LYS A 73 -72.69 32.91 2.64
CA LYS A 73 -73.54 33.54 3.67
C LYS A 73 -74.96 33.01 3.75
N ALA A 74 -75.49 33.14 4.97
CA ALA A 74 -76.85 33.01 5.39
C ALA A 74 -77.77 33.97 4.68
N SER A 75 -78.95 33.55 4.33
CA SER A 75 -80.15 34.43 4.28
C SER A 75 -81.39 33.66 4.72
N ASP A 76 -82.14 34.36 5.52
CA ASP A 76 -83.33 34.01 6.24
C ASP A 76 -84.47 33.38 5.42
N THR A 77 -85.35 32.76 6.19
CA THR A 77 -86.78 32.72 6.21
C THR A 77 -87.53 31.48 5.72
N LYS A 78 -88.32 31.08 6.62
CA LYS A 78 -89.63 30.48 6.65
C LYS A 78 -89.73 29.02 7.04
N LYS A 79 -90.21 28.89 8.25
CA LYS A 79 -90.86 27.70 8.78
C LYS A 79 -92.17 27.42 7.98
N PRO A 80 -92.42 26.20 7.60
CA PRO A 80 -93.79 25.73 7.48
C PRO A 80 -94.03 24.48 8.37
N THR A 81 -95.00 24.66 9.15
CA THR A 81 -96.02 23.78 9.66
C THR A 81 -95.79 22.26 9.61
N THR A 82 -95.84 21.72 10.82
CA THR A 82 -96.08 20.32 11.16
C THR A 82 -97.23 19.71 10.39
N GLY A 83 -96.92 18.76 9.48
CA GLY A 83 -97.85 17.77 9.06
C GLY A 83 -97.54 16.47 9.83
N GLU A 84 -98.43 16.05 10.68
CA GLU A 84 -98.38 14.75 11.35
C GLU A 84 -98.37 13.61 10.30
N GLU A 85 -97.21 13.01 10.05
CA GLU A 85 -97.09 11.76 9.31
C GLU A 85 -97.81 10.67 10.11
N THR A 86 -98.83 10.11 9.51
CA THR A 86 -99.58 9.01 10.07
C THR A 86 -98.71 7.79 10.31
N GLU A 87 -98.92 7.09 11.40
CA GLU A 87 -98.20 5.87 11.80
C GLU A 87 -98.04 4.84 10.63
N GLU A 88 -98.92 4.86 9.72
CA GLU A 88 -98.96 3.98 8.53
C GLU A 88 -97.93 4.37 7.44
N GLU A 89 -97.59 5.71 7.29
CA GLU A 89 -96.53 6.17 6.39
C GLU A 89 -95.15 5.91 6.99
N LYS A 90 -94.99 6.03 8.29
CA LYS A 90 -93.75 5.66 8.97
C LYS A 90 -93.46 4.16 8.82
N ARG A 91 -94.45 3.31 8.95
CA ARG A 91 -94.31 1.85 8.75
C ARG A 91 -93.96 1.49 7.28
N LYS A 92 -94.55 2.14 6.29
CA LYS A 92 -94.17 1.96 4.90
C LYS A 92 -92.72 2.40 4.56
N LYS A 93 -92.25 3.52 5.17
CA LYS A 93 -90.85 3.98 5.03
C LYS A 93 -89.87 3.01 5.71
N VAL A 94 -90.21 2.49 6.89
CA VAL A 94 -89.39 1.47 7.60
C VAL A 94 -89.29 0.17 6.81
N ASP A 95 -90.40 -0.32 6.28
CA ASP A 95 -90.40 -1.52 5.45
C ASP A 95 -89.60 -1.35 4.13
N ALA A 96 -89.71 -0.15 3.50
CA ALA A 96 -88.89 0.15 2.31
C ALA A 96 -87.40 0.17 2.64
N ILE A 97 -87.00 0.76 3.79
CA ILE A 97 -85.58 0.79 4.26
C ILE A 97 -85.11 -0.64 4.56
N LEU A 98 -85.90 -1.43 5.24
CA LEU A 98 -85.57 -2.86 5.52
C LEU A 98 -85.42 -3.71 4.26
N LYS A 99 -86.21 -3.41 3.21
CA LYS A 99 -86.13 -4.07 1.92
C LYS A 99 -84.83 -3.69 1.19
N LEU A 100 -84.48 -2.40 1.20
CA LEU A 100 -83.25 -1.87 0.61
C LEU A 100 -82.01 -2.46 1.34
N GLU A 101 -82.07 -2.57 2.65
CA GLU A 101 -80.96 -3.13 3.46
C GLU A 101 -80.74 -4.61 3.13
N LYS A 102 -81.85 -5.37 2.97
CA LYS A 102 -81.78 -6.76 2.56
C LYS A 102 -81.16 -6.92 1.15
N GLU A 103 -81.49 -6.04 0.20
CA GLU A 103 -80.90 -6.05 -1.14
C GLU A 103 -79.42 -5.67 -1.09
N LEU A 104 -79.00 -4.62 -0.32
CA LEU A 104 -77.60 -4.23 -0.14
C LEU A 104 -76.75 -5.36 0.48
N VAL A 105 -77.33 -6.10 1.44
CA VAL A 105 -76.62 -7.24 2.05
C VAL A 105 -76.47 -8.38 1.03
N LYS A 106 -77.45 -8.55 0.17
CA LYS A 106 -77.42 -9.58 -0.89
C LYS A 106 -76.37 -9.24 -1.97
N ASP A 107 -76.28 -7.98 -2.31
CA ASP A 107 -75.28 -7.51 -3.27
C ASP A 107 -73.87 -7.51 -2.69
N ARG A 108 -73.69 -7.14 -1.45
CA ARG A 108 -72.40 -7.32 -0.73
C ARG A 108 -71.96 -8.79 -0.68
N LYS A 109 -72.92 -9.72 -0.47
CA LYS A 109 -72.60 -11.17 -0.50
C LYS A 109 -72.30 -11.67 -1.93
N LYS A 110 -72.94 -11.11 -2.96
CA LYS A 110 -72.65 -11.40 -4.38
C LYS A 110 -71.24 -10.89 -4.77
N MET A 111 -70.88 -9.66 -4.38
CA MET A 111 -69.55 -9.09 -4.63
C MET A 111 -68.46 -9.86 -3.90
N LYS A 112 -68.67 -10.26 -2.64
CA LYS A 112 -67.71 -11.10 -1.92
C LYS A 112 -67.54 -12.49 -2.55
N ARG A 113 -68.60 -13.05 -3.18
CA ARG A 113 -68.51 -14.32 -3.91
C ARG A 113 -67.84 -14.17 -5.28
N LYS A 114 -67.97 -13.01 -5.97
CA LYS A 114 -67.26 -12.71 -7.21
C LYS A 114 -65.77 -12.55 -7.01
N ASN A 115 -65.37 -11.78 -5.98
CA ASN A 115 -63.97 -11.61 -5.61
C ASN A 115 -63.29 -12.88 -5.08
N LYS A 116 -64.08 -13.86 -4.58
CA LYS A 116 -63.52 -15.15 -4.13
C LYS A 116 -63.32 -16.14 -5.29
N LYS A 117 -63.97 -15.93 -6.46
CA LYS A 117 -63.82 -16.78 -7.65
C LYS A 117 -62.69 -16.36 -8.59
N GLU A 118 -62.15 -15.12 -8.47
CA GLU A 118 -61.03 -14.63 -9.24
C GLU A 118 -59.66 -14.82 -8.54
N LYS A 119 -59.50 -15.83 -7.72
CA LYS A 119 -58.16 -16.31 -7.42
C LYS A 119 -57.66 -17.02 -8.66
N THR A 120 -56.95 -16.27 -9.51
CA THR A 120 -56.23 -16.82 -10.66
C THR A 120 -55.40 -18.00 -10.18
N HIS A 121 -55.78 -19.20 -10.61
CA HIS A 121 -55.01 -20.41 -10.34
C HIS A 121 -53.72 -20.32 -11.16
N ILE A 122 -52.66 -19.73 -10.57
CA ILE A 122 -51.33 -19.73 -11.18
C ILE A 122 -50.91 -21.19 -11.32
N PRO A 123 -50.75 -21.71 -12.55
CA PRO A 123 -50.39 -23.09 -12.78
C PRO A 123 -49.09 -23.46 -12.07
N LEU A 124 -48.97 -24.70 -11.63
CA LEU A 124 -47.83 -25.17 -10.81
C LEU A 124 -46.49 -24.88 -11.48
N TRP A 125 -46.40 -25.00 -12.80
CA TRP A 125 -45.18 -24.74 -13.57
C TRP A 125 -44.76 -23.27 -13.51
N THR A 126 -45.65 -22.28 -13.50
CA THR A 126 -45.30 -20.86 -13.34
C THR A 126 -44.79 -20.55 -11.92
N LYS A 127 -45.32 -21.24 -10.89
CA LYS A 127 -44.77 -21.14 -9.54
C LYS A 127 -43.34 -21.67 -9.49
N ILE A 128 -43.07 -22.79 -10.14
CA ILE A 128 -41.72 -23.37 -10.24
C ILE A 128 -40.81 -22.41 -11.00
N VAL A 129 -41.23 -21.82 -12.11
CA VAL A 129 -40.42 -20.83 -12.85
C VAL A 129 -40.10 -19.59 -12.01
N ILE A 130 -41.09 -19.06 -11.26
CA ILE A 130 -40.84 -17.91 -10.34
C ILE A 130 -39.84 -18.28 -9.26
N VAL A 131 -39.92 -19.47 -8.66
CA VAL A 131 -38.97 -19.94 -7.65
C VAL A 131 -37.54 -20.09 -8.24
N VAL A 132 -37.43 -20.71 -9.42
CA VAL A 132 -36.13 -20.87 -10.11
C VAL A 132 -35.55 -19.51 -10.47
N LEU A 133 -36.33 -18.56 -10.99
CA LEU A 133 -35.89 -17.20 -11.29
C LEU A 133 -35.46 -16.45 -10.03
N SER A 134 -36.19 -16.59 -8.92
CA SER A 134 -35.82 -15.98 -7.65
C SER A 134 -34.49 -16.55 -7.10
N LEU A 135 -34.27 -17.87 -7.22
CA LEU A 135 -33.02 -18.51 -6.83
C LEU A 135 -31.83 -18.04 -7.70
N ILE A 136 -32.06 -17.88 -9.03
CA ILE A 136 -31.04 -17.32 -9.93
C ILE A 136 -30.70 -15.87 -9.55
N ILE A 137 -31.70 -15.05 -9.24
CA ILE A 137 -31.49 -13.66 -8.79
C ILE A 137 -30.71 -13.61 -7.46
N VAL A 138 -31.09 -14.47 -6.49
CA VAL A 138 -30.37 -14.56 -5.20
C VAL A 138 -28.94 -15.03 -5.43
N ALA A 139 -28.71 -16.01 -6.31
CA ALA A 139 -27.36 -16.46 -6.66
C ALA A 139 -26.55 -15.34 -7.32
N MET A 140 -27.12 -14.58 -8.26
CA MET A 140 -26.44 -13.43 -8.88
C MET A 140 -26.12 -12.33 -7.86
N ILE A 141 -27.06 -12.01 -6.96
CA ILE A 141 -26.81 -11.03 -5.87
C ILE A 141 -25.73 -11.54 -4.94
N SER A 142 -25.73 -12.83 -4.58
CA SER A 142 -24.70 -13.42 -3.73
C SER A 142 -23.32 -13.38 -4.38
N VAL A 143 -23.23 -13.65 -5.68
CA VAL A 143 -21.99 -13.52 -6.47
C VAL A 143 -21.53 -12.07 -6.53
N ALA A 144 -22.46 -11.12 -6.72
CA ALA A 144 -22.16 -9.69 -6.75
C ALA A 144 -21.66 -9.19 -5.36
N ILE A 145 -22.31 -9.60 -4.27
CA ILE A 145 -21.90 -9.27 -2.90
C ILE A 145 -20.52 -9.88 -2.59
N PHE A 146 -20.32 -11.16 -2.96
CA PHE A 146 -19.04 -11.83 -2.77
C PHE A 146 -17.93 -11.15 -3.58
N GLY A 147 -18.20 -10.80 -4.84
CA GLY A 147 -17.28 -10.03 -5.68
C GLY A 147 -16.98 -8.65 -5.09
N TYR A 148 -18.00 -7.95 -4.59
CA TYR A 148 -17.81 -6.67 -3.91
C TYR A 148 -16.98 -6.80 -2.61
N MET A 149 -17.25 -7.83 -1.78
CA MET A 149 -16.45 -8.09 -0.58
C MET A 149 -14.98 -8.37 -0.93
N LEU A 150 -14.73 -9.20 -1.94
CA LEU A 150 -13.38 -9.51 -2.40
C LEU A 150 -12.66 -8.23 -2.86
N LEU A 151 -13.34 -7.37 -3.63
CA LEU A 151 -12.79 -6.11 -4.13
C LEU A 151 -12.64 -5.04 -3.04
N SER A 152 -13.46 -5.04 -1.99
CA SER A 152 -13.40 -4.05 -0.91
C SER A 152 -12.13 -4.18 -0.06
N HIS A 153 -11.57 -5.38 0.07
CA HIS A 153 -10.31 -5.60 0.79
C HIS A 153 -9.12 -4.94 0.07
N THR A 154 -9.13 -4.88 -1.26
CA THR A 154 -8.06 -4.24 -2.04
C THR A 154 -8.04 -2.71 -1.91
N ALA A 155 -9.14 -2.09 -1.52
CA ALA A 155 -9.23 -0.63 -1.30
C ALA A 155 -8.33 -0.12 -0.16
N ASN A 156 -7.84 -1.00 0.71
CA ASN A 156 -6.88 -0.63 1.76
C ASN A 156 -5.46 -0.40 1.21
N VAL A 157 -5.12 -1.01 0.09
CA VAL A 157 -3.79 -0.91 -0.56
C VAL A 157 -3.80 0.21 -1.60
N PHE A 158 -4.82 0.26 -2.44
CA PHE A 158 -4.95 1.20 -3.55
C PHE A 158 -6.05 2.23 -3.30
N LYS A 159 -5.85 3.44 -3.82
CA LYS A 159 -6.88 4.50 -3.79
C LYS A 159 -7.95 4.25 -4.86
N GLY A 160 -9.20 4.62 -4.56
CA GLY A 160 -10.33 4.55 -5.50
C GLY A 160 -11.29 3.39 -5.24
N ASN A 161 -12.27 3.29 -6.13
CA ASN A 161 -13.26 2.21 -6.07
C ASN A 161 -12.66 0.91 -6.64
N PRO A 162 -12.77 -0.24 -5.95
CA PRO A 162 -12.29 -1.52 -6.48
C PRO A 162 -12.84 -1.88 -7.87
N MET A 163 -14.02 -1.40 -8.23
CA MET A 163 -14.62 -1.63 -9.56
C MET A 163 -13.91 -0.89 -10.70
N ASP A 164 -13.11 0.14 -10.37
CA ASP A 164 -12.38 0.93 -11.37
C ASP A 164 -11.31 0.10 -12.10
N ILE A 165 -10.89 -1.04 -11.52
CA ILE A 165 -10.00 -2.01 -12.19
C ILE A 165 -10.58 -2.56 -13.51
N LEU A 166 -11.89 -2.48 -13.70
CA LEU A 166 -12.55 -2.95 -14.94
C LEU A 166 -12.46 -1.92 -16.07
N ILE A 167 -12.26 -0.65 -15.73
CA ILE A 167 -12.32 0.47 -16.69
C ILE A 167 -10.93 0.86 -17.16
N GLY A 168 -9.95 0.94 -16.23
CA GLY A 168 -8.63 1.48 -16.49
C GLY A 168 -8.65 3.01 -16.64
N THR A 169 -7.49 3.63 -16.44
CA THR A 169 -7.26 5.06 -16.72
C THR A 169 -5.81 5.25 -17.13
N GLU A 170 -5.52 6.29 -17.92
CA GLU A 170 -4.15 6.59 -18.33
C GLU A 170 -3.27 6.88 -17.13
N LEU A 171 -2.02 6.38 -17.19
CA LEU A 171 -1.00 6.71 -16.20
C LEU A 171 -0.46 8.10 -16.46
N ALA A 172 -0.18 8.82 -15.38
CA ALA A 172 0.54 10.09 -15.46
C ALA A 172 1.93 9.89 -16.06
N ARG A 173 2.38 10.87 -16.86
CA ARG A 173 3.67 10.87 -17.57
C ARG A 173 4.44 12.14 -17.25
N ASP A 174 5.75 12.08 -17.37
CA ASP A 174 6.61 13.26 -17.34
C ASP A 174 6.69 13.97 -18.70
N GLU A 175 7.49 15.02 -18.77
CA GLU A 175 7.74 15.79 -19.99
C GLU A 175 8.41 14.97 -21.13
N ASN A 176 9.00 13.84 -20.79
CA ASN A 176 9.64 12.91 -21.73
C ASN A 176 8.73 11.72 -22.06
N ASN A 177 7.45 11.80 -21.71
CA ASN A 177 6.44 10.77 -21.94
C ASN A 177 6.68 9.47 -21.15
N LEU A 178 7.50 9.54 -20.09
CA LEU A 178 7.82 8.42 -19.21
C LEU A 178 6.93 8.41 -17.97
N THR A 179 6.50 7.21 -17.56
CA THR A 179 5.89 6.98 -16.26
C THR A 179 6.96 6.46 -15.30
N ASN A 180 7.27 7.23 -14.27
CA ASN A 180 8.32 6.91 -13.30
C ASN A 180 7.70 6.50 -11.97
N ILE A 181 8.08 5.32 -11.46
CA ILE A 181 7.55 4.70 -10.26
C ILE A 181 8.71 4.47 -9.28
N LEU A 182 8.63 5.09 -8.11
CA LEU A 182 9.54 4.80 -7.00
C LEU A 182 9.06 3.53 -6.29
N ILE A 183 9.94 2.55 -6.16
CA ILE A 183 9.70 1.30 -5.41
C ILE A 183 10.72 1.26 -4.28
N PHE A 184 10.26 1.22 -3.03
CA PHE A 184 11.18 1.17 -1.91
C PHE A 184 10.73 0.20 -0.83
N GLY A 185 11.74 -0.50 -0.27
CA GLY A 185 11.55 -1.48 0.79
C GLY A 185 11.91 -0.90 2.15
N THR A 186 11.04 -1.10 3.16
CA THR A 186 11.27 -0.70 4.54
C THR A 186 11.54 -1.89 5.44
N SER A 187 12.28 -1.68 6.53
CA SER A 187 12.61 -2.72 7.53
C SER A 187 11.58 -2.80 8.67
N GLU A 188 10.35 -2.36 8.46
CA GLU A 188 9.32 -2.19 9.50
C GLU A 188 9.02 -3.47 10.30
N ASP A 189 9.14 -4.64 9.68
CA ASP A 189 8.80 -5.95 10.25
C ASP A 189 10.01 -6.91 10.40
N ALA A 190 11.22 -6.37 10.41
CA ALA A 190 12.42 -7.19 10.55
C ALA A 190 12.62 -7.64 12.00
N GLU A 191 12.46 -8.93 12.28
CA GLU A 191 12.81 -9.53 13.57
C GLU A 191 14.28 -9.24 13.91
N GLY A 192 14.54 -8.74 15.12
CA GLY A 192 15.88 -8.46 15.62
C GLY A 192 16.49 -7.14 15.15
N HIS A 193 15.75 -6.27 14.49
CA HIS A 193 16.15 -4.91 14.17
C HIS A 193 15.50 -3.90 15.14
N ASP A 194 16.24 -3.48 16.14
CA ASP A 194 15.89 -2.32 16.99
C ASP A 194 16.00 -0.98 16.24
N GLY A 195 16.36 -1.03 14.99
CA GLY A 195 16.63 0.12 14.16
C GLY A 195 15.47 0.43 13.24
N GLY A 196 14.64 1.33 13.65
CA GLY A 196 13.74 2.18 12.88
C GLY A 196 13.49 1.83 11.39
N LEU A 197 12.40 2.30 10.90
CA LEU A 197 11.87 2.23 9.52
C LEU A 197 12.84 2.75 8.44
N LEU A 198 14.01 2.13 8.33
CA LEU A 198 14.99 2.49 7.30
C LEU A 198 14.57 1.94 5.93
N THR A 199 14.85 2.68 4.88
CA THR A 199 14.67 2.21 3.51
C THR A 199 15.92 1.47 3.03
N ASP A 200 15.86 0.15 3.02
CA ASP A 200 16.99 -0.70 2.67
C ASP A 200 17.11 -0.99 1.17
N SER A 201 16.05 -0.77 0.41
CA SER A 201 16.00 -0.91 -1.03
C SER A 201 15.30 0.30 -1.64
N ILE A 202 15.94 0.92 -2.64
CA ILE A 202 15.41 2.11 -3.34
C ILE A 202 15.59 1.87 -4.83
N LEU A 203 14.50 1.61 -5.53
CA LEU A 203 14.46 1.33 -6.96
C LEU A 203 13.57 2.36 -7.66
N VAL A 204 13.93 2.71 -8.87
CA VAL A 204 13.08 3.51 -9.77
C VAL A 204 12.84 2.70 -11.03
N ALA A 205 11.57 2.47 -11.36
CA ALA A 205 11.13 1.91 -12.62
C ALA A 205 10.63 3.04 -13.53
N SER A 206 11.18 3.13 -14.72
CA SER A 206 10.79 4.10 -15.75
C SER A 206 10.19 3.35 -16.93
N VAL A 207 8.94 3.66 -17.27
CA VAL A 207 8.16 2.96 -18.29
C VAL A 207 7.87 3.92 -19.45
N ASP A 208 8.31 3.56 -20.63
CA ASP A 208 7.90 4.19 -21.88
C ASP A 208 6.67 3.43 -22.41
N GLN A 209 5.50 4.05 -22.26
CA GLN A 209 4.23 3.43 -22.65
C GLN A 209 4.07 3.30 -24.17
N GLU A 210 4.70 4.18 -24.95
CA GLU A 210 4.61 4.17 -26.42
C GLU A 210 5.52 3.11 -27.02
N LYS A 211 6.77 3.07 -26.57
CA LYS A 211 7.74 2.07 -27.03
C LYS A 211 7.55 0.70 -26.38
N LYS A 212 6.71 0.63 -25.37
CA LYS A 212 6.47 -0.59 -24.58
C LYS A 212 7.78 -1.19 -24.03
N THR A 213 8.59 -0.33 -23.44
CA THR A 213 9.84 -0.71 -22.79
C THR A 213 9.86 -0.22 -21.35
N SER A 214 10.61 -0.89 -20.51
CA SER A 214 10.80 -0.42 -19.14
C SER A 214 12.24 -0.62 -18.68
N LYS A 215 12.73 0.33 -17.91
CA LYS A 215 14.07 0.31 -17.33
C LYS A 215 14.01 0.49 -15.84
N ILE A 216 14.89 -0.19 -15.11
CA ILE A 216 14.97 -0.12 -13.66
C ILE A 216 16.40 0.20 -13.22
N PHE A 217 16.54 1.02 -12.19
CA PHE A 217 17.81 1.30 -11.55
C PHE A 217 17.64 1.50 -10.05
N SER A 218 18.74 1.35 -9.30
CA SER A 218 18.78 1.53 -7.84
C SER A 218 19.46 2.83 -7.44
N ILE A 219 19.07 3.34 -6.27
CA ILE A 219 19.75 4.41 -5.56
C ILE A 219 20.42 3.81 -4.33
N PRO A 220 21.75 4.01 -4.12
CA PRO A 220 22.43 3.45 -2.98
C PRO A 220 21.85 3.96 -1.65
N ARG A 221 21.46 3.05 -0.77
CA ARG A 221 20.84 3.39 0.54
C ARG A 221 21.74 4.23 1.45
N ASP A 222 23.05 4.15 1.27
CA ASP A 222 24.06 4.88 2.06
C ASP A 222 24.46 6.23 1.42
N LEU A 223 23.75 6.65 0.34
CA LEU A 223 23.96 7.95 -0.28
C LEU A 223 23.73 9.06 0.74
N TRP A 224 24.74 9.94 0.91
CA TRP A 224 24.64 11.08 1.81
C TRP A 224 23.81 12.18 1.16
N VAL A 225 22.81 12.64 1.87
CA VAL A 225 21.86 13.64 1.40
C VAL A 225 21.59 14.71 2.47
N ASN A 226 21.23 15.90 2.06
CA ASN A 226 20.49 16.81 2.92
C ASN A 226 19.01 16.38 2.96
N TYR A 227 18.33 16.65 4.07
CA TYR A 227 16.91 16.33 4.22
C TYR A 227 15.99 17.48 3.80
N THR A 228 16.47 18.37 2.93
CA THR A 228 15.65 19.40 2.27
C THR A 228 15.18 18.88 0.91
N VAL A 229 13.93 19.05 0.60
CA VAL A 229 13.35 18.68 -0.70
C VAL A 229 13.01 19.91 -1.55
N PRO A 230 12.83 19.79 -2.86
CA PRO A 230 12.33 20.87 -3.69
C PRO A 230 11.07 21.51 -3.11
N GLY A 231 11.08 22.82 -2.94
CA GLY A 231 10.03 23.57 -2.23
C GLY A 231 10.45 24.08 -0.86
N GLY A 232 11.70 23.74 -0.40
CA GLY A 232 12.29 24.29 0.81
C GLY A 232 11.92 23.60 2.12
N GLU A 233 11.13 22.53 2.06
CA GLU A 233 10.77 21.74 3.24
C GLU A 233 11.99 20.90 3.69
N THR A 234 12.43 21.11 4.93
CA THR A 234 13.58 20.40 5.53
C THR A 234 13.10 19.57 6.71
N MET A 235 13.39 18.28 6.69
CA MET A 235 13.15 17.40 7.85
C MET A 235 14.32 17.50 8.83
N ASN A 236 13.97 17.62 10.10
CA ASN A 236 14.96 17.56 11.18
C ASN A 236 14.95 16.15 11.77
N CYS A 237 15.94 15.37 11.40
CA CYS A 237 16.14 14.02 11.91
C CYS A 237 16.85 14.04 13.25
N VAL A 238 16.79 12.91 13.98
CA VAL A 238 17.55 12.72 15.23
C VAL A 238 19.06 13.06 15.08
N VAL A 239 19.60 12.85 13.86
CA VAL A 239 21.01 13.12 13.52
C VAL A 239 21.23 14.48 12.83
N GLY A 240 20.19 15.34 12.75
CA GLY A 240 20.26 16.66 12.11
C GLY A 240 19.59 16.72 10.75
N THR A 241 20.02 17.68 9.90
CA THR A 241 19.41 17.98 8.59
C THR A 241 20.10 17.28 7.42
N GLN A 242 21.08 16.41 7.69
CA GLN A 242 21.83 15.64 6.70
C GLN A 242 22.07 14.22 7.21
N GLY A 243 22.16 13.27 6.32
CA GLY A 243 22.44 11.87 6.65
C GLY A 243 22.35 10.93 5.47
N LYS A 244 22.33 9.64 5.73
CA LYS A 244 22.09 8.62 4.71
C LYS A 244 20.66 8.68 4.21
N ILE A 245 20.47 8.51 2.92
CA ILE A 245 19.15 8.58 2.27
C ILE A 245 18.16 7.57 2.85
N ASN A 246 18.65 6.42 3.33
CA ASN A 246 17.80 5.39 3.93
C ASN A 246 17.03 5.86 5.19
N ALA A 247 17.49 6.91 5.86
CA ALA A 247 16.80 7.51 7.00
C ALA A 247 15.73 8.54 6.60
N THR A 248 15.75 9.02 5.36
CA THR A 248 14.87 10.11 4.90
C THR A 248 13.38 9.79 5.09
N TYR A 249 12.96 8.58 4.73
CA TYR A 249 11.56 8.15 4.89
C TYR A 249 11.16 8.09 6.36
N MET A 250 12.01 7.52 7.21
CA MET A 250 11.79 7.45 8.66
C MET A 250 11.65 8.84 9.27
N CYS A 251 12.53 9.78 8.89
CA CYS A 251 12.48 11.16 9.39
C CYS A 251 11.16 11.84 8.99
N ALA A 252 10.76 11.68 7.72
CA ALA A 252 9.49 12.20 7.23
C ALA A 252 8.29 11.54 7.94
N LEU A 253 8.36 10.25 8.23
CA LEU A 253 7.31 9.54 8.92
C LEU A 253 7.11 10.06 10.36
N ASN A 254 8.20 10.34 11.06
CA ASN A 254 8.16 10.94 12.39
C ASN A 254 7.60 12.37 12.35
N GLU A 255 8.03 13.20 11.41
CA GLU A 255 7.53 14.57 11.23
C GLU A 255 6.04 14.59 10.90
N TYR A 256 5.60 13.73 10.01
CA TYR A 256 4.19 13.61 9.61
C TYR A 256 3.35 12.70 10.52
N ARG A 257 3.81 12.42 11.77
CA ARG A 257 3.06 11.66 12.78
C ARG A 257 2.55 10.31 12.25
N ASN A 258 3.44 9.54 11.65
CA ASN A 258 3.18 8.22 11.05
C ASN A 258 2.23 8.24 9.82
N ASN A 259 2.07 9.38 9.17
CA ASN A 259 1.36 9.43 7.90
C ASN A 259 2.24 8.89 6.77
N LYS A 260 2.08 7.60 6.46
CA LYS A 260 2.88 6.88 5.45
C LYS A 260 2.73 7.48 4.04
N ASP A 261 1.58 8.04 3.68
CA ASP A 261 1.39 8.68 2.36
C ASP A 261 2.20 9.97 2.25
N GLN A 262 2.15 10.85 3.25
CA GLN A 262 2.93 12.09 3.25
C GLN A 262 4.44 11.81 3.29
N ALA A 263 4.89 10.86 4.12
CA ALA A 263 6.29 10.45 4.19
C ALA A 263 6.79 9.88 2.86
N SER A 264 5.98 9.03 2.19
CA SER A 264 6.32 8.48 0.87
C SER A 264 6.42 9.55 -0.21
N ARG A 265 5.52 10.53 -0.21
CA ARG A 265 5.58 11.68 -1.12
C ARG A 265 6.81 12.54 -0.88
N TYR A 266 7.15 12.78 0.37
CA TYR A 266 8.38 13.49 0.72
C TYR A 266 9.61 12.74 0.22
N PHE A 267 9.65 11.42 0.45
CA PHE A 267 10.74 10.58 -0.03
C PHE A 267 10.83 10.58 -1.56
N ALA A 268 9.71 10.50 -2.26
CA ALA A 268 9.66 10.61 -3.72
C ALA A 268 10.20 11.95 -4.23
N LYS A 269 9.89 13.08 -3.57
CA LYS A 269 10.49 14.39 -3.89
C LYS A 269 12.01 14.39 -3.74
N LYS A 270 12.55 13.75 -2.69
CA LYS A 270 14.00 13.62 -2.52
C LYS A 270 14.63 12.78 -3.61
N ILE A 271 14.02 11.67 -3.99
CA ILE A 271 14.52 10.85 -5.12
C ILE A 271 14.41 11.61 -6.44
N SER A 272 13.33 12.39 -6.64
CA SER A 272 13.20 13.26 -7.84
C SER A 272 14.33 14.28 -7.94
N GLU A 273 14.72 14.90 -6.84
CA GLU A 273 15.86 15.82 -6.80
C GLU A 273 17.16 15.14 -7.20
N ILE A 274 17.42 13.93 -6.70
CA ILE A 274 18.65 13.19 -6.98
C ILE A 274 18.69 12.72 -8.43
N THR A 275 17.59 12.22 -8.95
CA THR A 275 17.51 11.60 -10.26
C THR A 275 17.23 12.60 -11.40
N GLY A 276 16.65 13.76 -11.07
CA GLY A 276 16.13 14.71 -12.05
C GLY A 276 14.87 14.23 -12.78
N LEU A 277 14.23 13.14 -12.28
CA LEU A 277 13.00 12.58 -12.84
C LEU A 277 11.79 13.08 -12.07
N ASN A 278 10.68 13.31 -12.75
CA ASN A 278 9.40 13.48 -12.10
C ASN A 278 8.84 12.11 -11.75
N LEU A 279 8.74 11.79 -10.46
CA LEU A 279 8.19 10.52 -9.96
C LEU A 279 6.69 10.69 -9.69
N GLN A 280 5.85 10.14 -10.57
CA GLN A 280 4.40 10.23 -10.46
C GLN A 280 3.85 9.28 -9.41
N TYR A 281 4.48 8.12 -9.28
CA TYR A 281 4.00 7.04 -8.44
C TYR A 281 5.05 6.56 -7.44
N TYR A 282 4.57 6.01 -6.33
CA TYR A 282 5.40 5.27 -5.40
C TYR A 282 4.72 3.96 -4.97
N ILE A 283 5.54 2.96 -4.63
CA ILE A 283 5.16 1.71 -3.99
C ILE A 283 6.12 1.51 -2.81
N SER A 284 5.60 1.54 -1.61
CA SER A 284 6.31 1.19 -0.37
C SER A 284 5.98 -0.25 0.00
N LEU A 285 7.00 -1.04 0.27
CA LEU A 285 6.91 -2.46 0.61
C LEU A 285 7.66 -2.69 1.92
N ASP A 286 7.11 -3.52 2.81
CA ASP A 286 7.89 -4.10 3.89
C ASP A 286 8.43 -5.49 3.49
N TRP A 287 9.23 -6.12 4.36
CA TRP A 287 9.82 -7.42 4.08
C TRP A 287 8.77 -8.54 3.97
N SER A 288 7.67 -8.43 4.71
CA SER A 288 6.56 -9.38 4.63
C SER A 288 5.87 -9.33 3.27
N ALA A 289 5.76 -8.14 2.65
CA ALA A 289 5.24 -8.00 1.29
C ALA A 289 6.08 -8.76 0.27
N LEU A 290 7.43 -8.60 0.31
CA LEU A 290 8.31 -9.34 -0.61
C LEU A 290 8.15 -10.85 -0.46
N ARG A 291 8.17 -11.36 0.78
CA ARG A 291 7.96 -12.79 1.07
C ARG A 291 6.63 -13.28 0.55
N THR A 292 5.56 -12.57 0.85
CA THR A 292 4.19 -12.92 0.43
C THR A 292 4.06 -12.98 -1.09
N VAL A 293 4.58 -11.96 -1.81
CA VAL A 293 4.55 -11.97 -3.29
C VAL A 293 5.21 -13.21 -3.86
N VAL A 294 6.42 -13.54 -3.37
CA VAL A 294 7.17 -14.68 -3.88
C VAL A 294 6.45 -16.00 -3.58
N ASP A 295 5.91 -16.17 -2.37
CA ASP A 295 5.20 -17.37 -1.96
C ASP A 295 3.87 -17.55 -2.73
N GLU A 296 3.10 -16.47 -2.93
CA GLU A 296 1.87 -16.47 -3.73
C GLU A 296 2.11 -16.80 -5.22
N LEU A 297 3.29 -16.46 -5.73
CA LEU A 297 3.71 -16.85 -7.09
C LEU A 297 4.18 -18.32 -7.16
N GLY A 298 4.30 -19.02 -6.03
CA GLY A 298 4.80 -20.40 -5.95
C GLY A 298 6.32 -20.48 -6.09
N GLY A 299 7.05 -19.45 -5.65
CA GLY A 299 8.49 -19.32 -5.76
C GLY A 299 8.95 -18.68 -7.07
N ILE A 300 10.19 -18.19 -7.10
CA ILE A 300 10.81 -17.50 -8.24
C ILE A 300 12.13 -18.16 -8.64
N ASP A 301 12.49 -18.00 -9.91
CA ASP A 301 13.78 -18.43 -10.44
C ASP A 301 14.67 -17.21 -10.59
N VAL A 302 15.80 -17.16 -9.87
CA VAL A 302 16.68 -15.99 -9.79
C VAL A 302 18.05 -16.34 -10.35
N ASP A 303 18.54 -15.53 -11.29
CA ASP A 303 19.94 -15.54 -11.72
C ASP A 303 20.77 -14.74 -10.69
N VAL A 304 21.33 -15.46 -9.70
CA VAL A 304 22.00 -14.87 -8.55
C VAL A 304 23.37 -14.29 -8.96
N TYR A 305 23.61 -13.05 -8.62
CA TYR A 305 24.92 -12.41 -8.76
C TYR A 305 25.83 -12.82 -7.61
N ALA A 306 27.04 -13.23 -7.92
CA ALA A 306 28.15 -13.38 -7.00
C ALA A 306 29.46 -12.98 -7.70
N ASP A 307 30.48 -12.59 -6.92
CA ASP A 307 31.77 -12.14 -7.45
C ASP A 307 32.51 -13.25 -8.23
N ASP A 308 32.45 -14.46 -7.71
CA ASP A 308 33.09 -15.63 -8.28
C ASP A 308 32.14 -16.84 -8.33
N ASP A 309 32.65 -17.98 -8.80
CA ASP A 309 31.87 -19.19 -8.97
C ASP A 309 31.58 -19.93 -7.66
N ALA A 310 32.18 -19.53 -6.52
CA ALA A 310 31.85 -20.09 -5.21
C ALA A 310 30.42 -19.70 -4.76
N GLY A 311 29.87 -18.65 -5.36
CA GLY A 311 28.52 -18.19 -5.03
C GLY A 311 28.48 -17.24 -3.84
N ILE A 312 27.37 -17.25 -3.09
CA ILE A 312 27.17 -16.42 -1.91
C ILE A 312 27.13 -17.30 -0.68
N HIS A 313 27.96 -16.96 0.29
CA HIS A 313 27.84 -17.44 1.66
C HIS A 313 27.71 -16.22 2.59
N ASP A 314 26.55 -16.03 3.21
CA ASP A 314 26.25 -14.92 4.11
C ASP A 314 25.75 -15.46 5.44
N THR A 315 26.60 -15.44 6.45
CA THR A 315 26.32 -15.98 7.78
C THR A 315 25.26 -15.18 8.51
N CYS A 316 25.17 -13.87 8.26
CA CYS A 316 24.12 -13.00 8.84
C CYS A 316 22.72 -13.36 8.37
N GLN A 317 22.58 -13.80 7.12
CA GLN A 317 21.29 -14.20 6.56
C GLN A 317 21.09 -15.72 6.61
N HIS A 318 22.08 -16.50 7.04
CA HIS A 318 22.09 -17.97 6.93
C HIS A 318 21.73 -18.39 5.49
N LEU A 319 22.49 -17.87 4.52
CA LEU A 319 22.24 -18.01 3.10
C LEU A 319 23.44 -18.62 2.40
N ASP A 320 23.20 -19.72 1.67
CA ASP A 320 24.12 -20.32 0.72
C ASP A 320 23.41 -20.43 -0.63
N LEU A 321 23.92 -19.76 -1.66
CA LEU A 321 23.40 -19.82 -3.02
C LEU A 321 24.53 -19.89 -4.04
N ALA A 322 24.36 -20.77 -5.03
CA ALA A 322 25.26 -20.82 -6.17
C ALA A 322 25.14 -19.54 -7.02
N LYS A 323 26.23 -19.14 -7.64
CA LYS A 323 26.21 -18.12 -8.71
C LYS A 323 25.39 -18.61 -9.90
N GLY A 324 24.63 -17.71 -10.51
CA GLY A 324 23.79 -18.02 -11.66
C GLY A 324 22.38 -18.47 -11.29
N MET A 325 21.78 -19.32 -12.11
CA MET A 325 20.36 -19.63 -12.00
C MET A 325 20.04 -20.55 -10.81
N ASN A 326 19.24 -20.02 -9.88
CA ASN A 326 18.67 -20.74 -8.74
C ASN A 326 17.16 -20.82 -8.94
N TYR A 327 16.59 -22.03 -8.87
CA TYR A 327 15.20 -22.29 -9.21
C TYR A 327 14.30 -22.43 -7.98
N GLY A 328 13.09 -21.89 -8.07
CA GLY A 328 12.05 -22.11 -7.08
C GLY A 328 12.36 -21.51 -5.70
N LEU A 329 13.11 -20.41 -5.62
CA LEU A 329 13.35 -19.72 -4.35
C LEU A 329 12.02 -19.28 -3.75
N ASN A 330 11.73 -19.74 -2.54
CA ASN A 330 10.58 -19.29 -1.78
C ASN A 330 10.79 -17.87 -1.22
N GLY A 331 9.73 -17.30 -0.65
CA GLY A 331 9.77 -15.93 -0.13
C GLY A 331 10.83 -15.71 0.94
N SER A 332 11.09 -16.71 1.80
CA SER A 332 12.15 -16.62 2.81
C SER A 332 13.54 -16.57 2.19
N MET A 333 13.82 -17.42 1.20
CA MET A 333 15.12 -17.43 0.49
C MET A 333 15.32 -16.15 -0.33
N ALA A 334 14.27 -15.69 -1.03
CA ALA A 334 14.32 -14.43 -1.77
C ALA A 334 14.59 -13.25 -0.84
N LEU A 335 13.97 -13.22 0.34
CA LEU A 335 14.21 -12.19 1.35
C LEU A 335 15.65 -12.21 1.88
N LYS A 336 16.19 -13.39 2.20
CA LYS A 336 17.58 -13.55 2.63
C LYS A 336 18.54 -13.02 1.56
N LEU A 337 18.33 -13.38 0.28
CA LEU A 337 19.13 -12.88 -0.84
C LEU A 337 19.01 -11.37 -1.00
N ALA A 338 17.80 -10.79 -0.85
CA ALA A 338 17.59 -9.35 -0.92
C ALA A 338 18.31 -8.57 0.20
N ARG A 339 18.68 -9.24 1.30
CA ARG A 339 19.34 -8.64 2.46
C ARG A 339 20.84 -8.97 2.53
N ALA A 340 21.30 -10.02 1.85
CA ALA A 340 22.68 -10.47 1.86
C ALA A 340 23.67 -9.39 1.39
N ARG A 341 24.77 -9.20 2.11
CA ARG A 341 25.76 -8.14 1.84
C ARG A 341 27.16 -8.44 2.33
N ASN A 342 27.48 -9.69 2.62
CA ASN A 342 28.80 -10.09 3.11
C ASN A 342 29.16 -9.39 4.45
N ALA A 343 28.24 -9.40 5.40
CA ALA A 343 28.36 -8.57 6.62
C ALA A 343 29.20 -9.21 7.73
N GLY A 344 29.45 -10.51 7.68
CA GLY A 344 30.27 -11.25 8.64
C GLY A 344 29.68 -11.26 10.05
N CYS A 345 28.66 -12.09 10.30
CA CYS A 345 28.05 -12.24 11.62
C CYS A 345 28.65 -13.38 12.45
N ASP A 346 29.22 -14.38 11.81
CA ASP A 346 29.82 -15.57 12.44
C ASP A 346 31.29 -15.75 12.02
N GLU A 347 32.02 -16.65 12.71
CA GLU A 347 33.42 -16.94 12.43
C GLU A 347 33.68 -17.65 11.08
N GLY A 348 32.60 -18.03 10.35
CA GLY A 348 32.69 -18.83 9.13
C GLY A 348 33.23 -18.13 7.88
N GLY A 349 33.39 -16.82 7.92
CA GLY A 349 33.83 -15.99 6.79
C GLY A 349 32.79 -15.91 5.67
N ASP A 350 32.29 -14.72 5.41
CA ASP A 350 31.35 -14.47 4.31
C ASP A 350 32.09 -14.27 2.99
N PHE A 351 31.47 -14.64 1.88
CA PHE A 351 32.03 -14.43 0.55
C PHE A 351 30.95 -14.19 -0.52
N GLY A 352 31.39 -13.75 -1.68
CA GLY A 352 30.57 -13.63 -2.88
C GLY A 352 29.96 -12.26 -3.16
N LEU A 353 30.05 -11.32 -2.20
CA LEU A 353 29.49 -9.96 -2.32
C LEU A 353 30.49 -8.91 -1.82
N SER A 354 31.65 -8.81 -2.48
CA SER A 354 32.78 -7.96 -2.01
C SER A 354 32.46 -6.46 -1.97
N ARG A 355 31.54 -6.00 -2.82
CA ARG A 355 31.08 -4.60 -2.84
C ARG A 355 29.84 -4.39 -1.94
N SER A 356 29.50 -5.37 -1.10
CA SER A 356 28.48 -5.31 -0.06
C SER A 356 27.13 -4.72 -0.55
N ASN A 357 26.83 -3.46 -0.28
CA ASN A 357 25.56 -2.85 -0.63
C ASN A 357 25.32 -2.79 -2.16
N PHE A 358 26.33 -2.53 -2.97
CA PHE A 358 26.18 -2.49 -4.42
C PHE A 358 25.83 -3.86 -5.02
N ASP A 359 26.45 -4.93 -4.51
CA ASP A 359 26.16 -6.28 -4.98
C ASP A 359 24.77 -6.75 -4.53
N ARG A 360 24.36 -6.34 -3.32
CA ARG A 360 22.99 -6.54 -2.85
C ARG A 360 21.96 -5.86 -3.78
N GLU A 361 22.22 -4.63 -4.20
CA GLU A 361 21.33 -3.90 -5.12
C GLU A 361 21.18 -4.61 -6.47
N ILE A 362 22.24 -5.23 -6.99
CA ILE A 362 22.19 -6.08 -8.19
C ILE A 362 21.24 -7.25 -7.95
N ASN A 363 21.40 -7.98 -6.84
CA ASN A 363 20.53 -9.11 -6.51
C ASN A 363 19.07 -8.67 -6.27
N GLN A 364 18.81 -7.51 -5.69
CA GLN A 364 17.47 -6.96 -5.56
C GLN A 364 16.81 -6.69 -6.92
N GLN A 365 17.54 -6.13 -7.88
CA GLN A 365 17.05 -5.95 -9.27
C GLN A 365 16.75 -7.30 -9.94
N ARG A 366 17.60 -8.32 -9.73
CA ARG A 366 17.39 -9.69 -10.25
C ARG A 366 16.17 -10.37 -9.64
N ILE A 367 15.95 -10.21 -8.34
CA ILE A 367 14.73 -10.68 -7.65
C ILE A 367 13.49 -9.99 -8.26
N PHE A 368 13.53 -8.67 -8.46
CA PHE A 368 12.43 -7.94 -9.10
C PHE A 368 12.12 -8.49 -10.50
N ASN A 369 13.14 -8.71 -11.33
CA ASN A 369 12.97 -9.30 -12.66
C ASN A 369 12.42 -10.73 -12.57
N ALA A 370 12.87 -11.54 -11.61
CA ALA A 370 12.37 -12.90 -11.40
C ALA A 370 10.89 -12.91 -11.00
N ILE A 371 10.47 -12.03 -10.09
CA ILE A 371 9.06 -11.84 -9.72
C ILE A 371 8.24 -11.48 -10.95
N LYS A 372 8.68 -10.49 -11.74
CA LYS A 372 8.04 -10.10 -13.00
C LYS A 372 7.89 -11.31 -13.92
N ASN A 373 8.99 -11.99 -14.24
CA ASN A 373 9.00 -13.13 -15.17
C ASN A 373 8.08 -14.26 -14.70
N LYS A 374 8.08 -14.56 -13.40
CA LYS A 374 7.19 -15.57 -12.82
C LYS A 374 5.72 -15.16 -12.94
N ALA A 375 5.37 -13.91 -12.60
CA ALA A 375 4.01 -13.40 -12.73
C ALA A 375 3.50 -13.50 -14.17
N PHE A 376 4.36 -13.24 -15.16
CA PHE A 376 4.04 -13.42 -16.57
C PHE A 376 3.85 -14.89 -16.93
N SER A 377 4.79 -15.77 -16.58
CA SER A 377 4.81 -17.18 -16.98
C SER A 377 3.59 -17.94 -16.51
N ILE A 378 3.09 -17.69 -15.29
CA ILE A 378 1.91 -18.34 -14.73
C ILE A 378 0.60 -17.63 -15.07
N GLY A 379 0.68 -16.57 -15.91
CA GLY A 379 -0.48 -15.82 -16.39
C GLY A 379 -1.29 -15.13 -15.29
N VAL A 380 -0.62 -14.66 -14.23
CA VAL A 380 -1.28 -13.86 -13.17
C VAL A 380 -1.85 -12.59 -13.76
N LEU A 381 -1.04 -11.88 -14.55
CA LEU A 381 -1.40 -10.57 -15.12
C LEU A 381 -2.58 -10.66 -16.10
N GLY A 382 -2.72 -11.77 -16.81
CA GLY A 382 -3.86 -12.01 -17.71
C GLY A 382 -5.18 -12.38 -16.99
N LYS A 383 -5.17 -12.53 -15.66
CA LYS A 383 -6.33 -12.94 -14.87
C LYS A 383 -6.60 -11.96 -13.73
N PRO A 384 -7.51 -10.97 -13.91
CA PRO A 384 -7.79 -9.94 -12.89
C PRO A 384 -8.05 -10.51 -11.48
N THR A 385 -8.73 -11.66 -11.39
CA THR A 385 -9.00 -12.33 -10.10
C THR A 385 -7.74 -12.82 -9.38
N LYS A 386 -6.70 -13.23 -10.12
CA LYS A 386 -5.42 -13.61 -9.52
C LYS A 386 -4.64 -12.38 -9.04
N VAL A 387 -4.67 -11.31 -9.82
CA VAL A 387 -4.04 -10.03 -9.43
C VAL A 387 -4.71 -9.50 -8.17
N ILE A 388 -6.05 -9.50 -8.11
CA ILE A 388 -6.81 -9.05 -6.93
C ILE A 388 -6.43 -9.88 -5.70
N ARG A 389 -6.34 -11.21 -5.81
CA ARG A 389 -5.93 -12.09 -4.69
C ARG A 389 -4.52 -11.77 -4.21
N LEU A 390 -3.58 -11.57 -5.14
CA LEU A 390 -2.21 -11.18 -4.80
C LEU A 390 -2.19 -9.85 -4.06
N ILE A 391 -2.93 -8.85 -4.54
CA ILE A 391 -3.07 -7.55 -3.87
C ILE A 391 -3.67 -7.70 -2.47
N ASP A 392 -4.72 -8.50 -2.34
CA ASP A 392 -5.40 -8.77 -1.06
C ASP A 392 -4.46 -9.44 -0.04
N SER A 393 -3.64 -10.41 -0.50
CA SER A 393 -2.65 -11.07 0.36
C SER A 393 -1.54 -10.14 0.87
N LEU A 394 -1.27 -9.04 0.17
CA LEU A 394 -0.31 -8.02 0.61
C LEU A 394 -0.85 -7.15 1.76
N GLY A 395 -2.15 -6.96 1.86
CA GLY A 395 -2.81 -6.26 2.95
C GLY A 395 -2.19 -4.89 3.27
N ASN A 396 -1.80 -4.69 4.54
CA ASN A 396 -1.18 -3.44 5.01
C ASN A 396 0.32 -3.32 4.72
N ASN A 397 0.94 -4.37 4.19
CA ASN A 397 2.38 -4.45 3.94
C ASN A 397 2.81 -3.68 2.68
N VAL A 398 1.85 -3.15 1.93
CA VAL A 398 2.07 -2.30 0.75
C VAL A 398 1.32 -0.98 0.91
N LYS A 399 1.98 0.13 0.57
CA LYS A 399 1.35 1.45 0.43
C LYS A 399 1.74 2.07 -0.90
N THR A 400 0.77 2.67 -1.57
CA THR A 400 0.97 3.32 -2.87
C THR A 400 -0.02 4.46 -3.09
N ASN A 401 0.32 5.37 -4.01
CA ASN A 401 -0.61 6.38 -4.52
C ASN A 401 -1.30 5.94 -5.82
N ILE A 402 -0.95 4.77 -6.35
CA ILE A 402 -1.58 4.20 -7.55
C ILE A 402 -3.05 3.89 -7.23
N THR A 403 -3.94 4.21 -8.14
CA THR A 403 -5.38 3.90 -8.04
C THR A 403 -5.70 2.55 -8.66
N MET A 404 -6.87 1.96 -8.33
CA MET A 404 -7.31 0.69 -8.91
C MET A 404 -7.48 0.76 -10.45
N ALA A 405 -7.90 1.91 -10.99
CA ALA A 405 -7.97 2.13 -12.43
C ALA A 405 -6.58 2.13 -13.09
N GLU A 406 -5.59 2.75 -12.45
CA GLU A 406 -4.20 2.78 -12.91
C GLU A 406 -3.52 1.41 -12.79
N VAL A 407 -3.87 0.59 -11.78
CA VAL A 407 -3.42 -0.82 -11.69
C VAL A 407 -3.82 -1.59 -12.93
N ARG A 408 -5.06 -1.40 -13.43
CA ARG A 408 -5.50 -2.04 -14.68
C ARG A 408 -4.60 -1.67 -15.85
N THR A 409 -4.30 -0.39 -16.00
CA THR A 409 -3.44 0.10 -17.08
C THR A 409 -1.99 -0.40 -16.95
N LEU A 410 -1.47 -0.46 -15.71
CA LEU A 410 -0.16 -1.08 -15.45
C LEU A 410 -0.12 -2.56 -15.85
N ILE A 411 -1.18 -3.32 -15.57
CA ILE A 411 -1.31 -4.72 -16.00
C ILE A 411 -1.32 -4.81 -17.52
N ASP A 412 -2.08 -3.96 -18.20
CA ASP A 412 -2.19 -3.96 -19.66
C ASP A 412 -0.85 -3.59 -20.29
N ILE A 413 -0.13 -2.57 -19.78
CA ILE A 413 1.21 -2.23 -20.20
C ILE A 413 2.17 -3.38 -19.97
N ALA A 414 2.21 -3.93 -18.75
CA ALA A 414 3.08 -5.05 -18.40
C ALA A 414 2.84 -6.26 -19.31
N THR A 415 1.58 -6.57 -19.63
CA THR A 415 1.24 -7.68 -20.52
C THR A 415 1.69 -7.45 -21.98
N ASN A 416 1.74 -6.19 -22.38
CA ASN A 416 2.10 -5.79 -23.74
C ASN A 416 3.55 -5.30 -23.90
N LEU A 417 4.35 -5.31 -22.81
CA LEU A 417 5.78 -5.00 -22.89
C LEU A 417 6.49 -6.00 -23.80
N ASN A 418 7.11 -5.50 -24.86
CA ASN A 418 7.82 -6.30 -25.88
C ASN A 418 9.26 -6.62 -25.45
N GLY A 419 9.53 -6.80 -24.19
CA GLY A 419 10.89 -7.06 -23.80
C GLY A 419 11.11 -7.23 -22.32
N GLU A 420 12.33 -7.52 -21.97
CA GLU A 420 12.77 -7.58 -20.58
C GLU A 420 12.84 -6.17 -19.99
N VAL A 421 12.66 -6.08 -18.66
CA VAL A 421 12.99 -4.85 -17.92
C VAL A 421 14.51 -4.70 -17.94
N GLU A 422 15.02 -3.68 -18.60
CA GLU A 422 16.45 -3.39 -18.65
C GLU A 422 16.91 -2.85 -17.31
N SER A 423 17.95 -3.48 -16.72
CA SER A 423 18.59 -2.98 -15.51
C SER A 423 19.71 -2.01 -15.86
N ILE A 424 19.61 -0.75 -15.42
CA ILE A 424 20.64 0.26 -15.57
C ILE A 424 21.56 0.20 -14.34
N SER A 425 22.86 -0.05 -14.57
CA SER A 425 23.85 0.00 -13.50
C SER A 425 24.14 1.44 -13.09
N THR A 426 24.00 1.75 -11.81
CA THR A 426 24.31 3.07 -11.23
C THR A 426 25.61 3.10 -10.43
N VAL A 427 26.26 1.94 -10.26
CA VAL A 427 27.44 1.75 -9.39
C VAL A 427 28.56 2.74 -9.70
N GLU A 428 28.87 2.97 -10.97
CA GLU A 428 29.93 3.88 -11.38
C GLU A 428 29.62 5.36 -11.23
N GLN A 429 28.36 5.69 -10.93
CA GLN A 429 27.91 7.07 -10.71
C GLN A 429 28.15 7.57 -9.28
N PHE A 430 28.59 6.67 -8.41
CA PHE A 430 28.81 6.95 -7.00
C PHE A 430 30.18 6.47 -6.56
N GLY A 431 30.68 7.08 -5.48
CA GLY A 431 31.92 6.74 -4.82
C GLY A 431 31.72 6.55 -3.32
N VAL A 432 32.64 5.85 -2.67
CA VAL A 432 32.63 5.68 -1.22
C VAL A 432 33.45 6.81 -0.58
N GLY A 433 32.87 7.45 0.41
CA GLY A 433 33.49 8.49 1.22
C GLY A 433 33.37 8.22 2.72
N ARG A 434 33.88 9.15 3.55
CA ARG A 434 33.76 9.10 5.01
C ARG A 434 33.29 10.43 5.55
N ILE A 435 32.29 10.41 6.43
CA ILE A 435 31.87 11.58 7.22
C ILE A 435 31.94 11.17 8.70
N GLY A 436 32.89 11.76 9.41
CA GLY A 436 33.24 11.29 10.76
C GLY A 436 33.71 9.82 10.73
N ILE A 437 33.06 8.98 11.54
CA ILE A 437 33.33 7.53 11.60
C ILE A 437 32.49 6.73 10.58
N GLN A 438 31.51 7.35 9.91
CA GLN A 438 30.58 6.66 9.03
C GLN A 438 31.14 6.54 7.61
N SER A 439 31.06 5.33 7.04
CA SER A 439 31.19 5.13 5.60
C SER A 439 29.91 5.57 4.92
N VAL A 440 30.03 6.38 3.87
CA VAL A 440 28.91 6.95 3.12
C VAL A 440 29.14 6.79 1.62
N VAL A 441 28.08 6.87 0.85
CA VAL A 441 28.13 6.95 -0.60
C VAL A 441 27.92 8.41 -1.02
N LEU A 442 28.67 8.87 -2.02
CA LEU A 442 28.63 10.23 -2.54
C LEU A 442 28.46 10.20 -4.06
N PRO A 443 27.95 11.25 -4.69
CA PRO A 443 28.03 11.42 -6.13
C PRO A 443 29.47 11.29 -6.63
N ARG A 444 29.68 10.76 -7.82
CA ARG A 444 31.01 10.62 -8.42
C ARG A 444 31.75 11.96 -8.45
N GLY A 445 33.01 11.95 -8.02
CA GLY A 445 33.82 13.15 -7.96
C GLY A 445 33.52 14.10 -6.80
N ALA A 446 32.54 13.79 -5.95
CA ALA A 446 32.26 14.57 -4.76
C ALA A 446 33.35 14.38 -3.69
N SER A 447 33.59 15.42 -2.88
CA SER A 447 34.51 15.42 -1.78
C SER A 447 33.79 15.72 -0.48
N THR A 448 34.11 14.98 0.59
CA THR A 448 33.60 15.23 1.94
C THR A 448 34.08 16.55 2.56
N TYR A 449 35.10 17.18 1.95
CA TYR A 449 35.63 18.49 2.37
C TYR A 449 34.90 19.67 1.70
N ILE A 450 34.10 19.41 0.64
CA ILE A 450 33.38 20.44 -0.12
C ILE A 450 31.90 20.08 -0.06
N GLU A 451 31.16 20.68 0.88
CA GLU A 451 29.78 20.35 1.16
C GLU A 451 28.89 20.44 -0.10
N SER A 452 29.04 21.48 -0.92
CA SER A 452 28.25 21.64 -2.13
C SER A 452 28.43 20.50 -3.15
N SER A 453 29.61 19.84 -3.16
CA SER A 453 29.89 18.72 -4.05
C SER A 453 29.15 17.44 -3.63
N MET A 454 28.89 17.26 -2.33
CA MET A 454 28.21 16.08 -1.80
C MET A 454 26.74 15.97 -2.29
N PHE A 455 26.14 17.10 -2.68
CA PHE A 455 24.75 17.19 -3.14
C PHE A 455 24.64 17.55 -4.61
N SER A 456 25.73 17.43 -5.39
CA SER A 456 25.75 17.72 -6.82
C SER A 456 25.39 16.47 -7.63
N TYR A 457 24.14 16.36 -8.04
CA TYR A 457 23.62 15.20 -8.78
C TYR A 457 23.61 15.39 -10.31
N GLY A 458 24.11 16.51 -10.84
CA GLY A 458 23.98 16.86 -12.26
C GLY A 458 24.61 15.84 -13.24
N GLU A 459 25.73 15.18 -12.86
CA GLU A 459 26.32 14.11 -13.68
C GLU A 459 25.43 12.87 -13.70
N PHE A 460 24.92 12.46 -12.54
CA PHE A 460 24.02 11.33 -12.42
C PHE A 460 22.71 11.56 -13.17
N GLN A 461 22.12 12.75 -13.06
CA GLN A 461 20.93 13.14 -13.81
C GLN A 461 21.14 13.09 -15.33
N ARG A 462 22.31 13.57 -15.80
CA ARG A 462 22.69 13.50 -17.21
C ARG A 462 22.87 12.05 -17.67
N TYR A 463 23.50 11.22 -16.83
CA TYR A 463 23.64 9.79 -17.11
C TYR A 463 22.29 9.11 -17.27
N LEU A 464 21.37 9.31 -16.31
CA LEU A 464 20.01 8.73 -16.36
C LEU A 464 19.25 9.22 -17.60
N ARG A 465 19.30 10.51 -17.90
CA ARG A 465 18.65 11.07 -19.10
C ARG A 465 19.15 10.40 -20.37
N ASN A 466 20.46 10.19 -20.49
CA ASN A 466 21.03 9.51 -21.65
C ASN A 466 20.60 8.04 -21.73
N LYS A 467 20.47 7.36 -20.60
CA LYS A 467 20.04 5.94 -20.56
C LYS A 467 18.54 5.76 -20.74
N LEU A 468 17.72 6.69 -20.28
CA LEU A 468 16.26 6.58 -20.32
C LEU A 468 15.66 7.14 -21.62
N ILE A 469 16.19 8.25 -22.12
CA ILE A 469 15.57 9.02 -23.21
C ILE A 469 16.28 8.80 -24.55
N LYS A 470 17.62 8.68 -24.57
CA LYS A 470 18.34 8.36 -25.79
C LYS A 470 18.23 6.86 -26.05
N PHE A 471 17.40 6.54 -27.02
CA PHE A 471 17.37 5.23 -27.66
C PHE A 471 18.30 5.28 -28.87
N GLU A 472 19.33 4.45 -28.84
CA GLU A 472 20.04 4.06 -30.04
C GLU A 472 19.19 3.06 -30.82
#